data_d37508032bf112e4658c01153ad862a8
#
_entry.id   d37508032bf112e4658c01153ad862a8
#
_cell.length_a   1.000
_cell.length_b   1.000
_cell.length_c   1.000
_cell.angle_alpha   90.00
_cell.angle_beta   90.00
_cell.angle_gamma   90.00
#
_symmetry.space_group_name_H-M   'P 1'
#
loop_
_entity.id
_entity.type
_entity.pdbx_description
1 polymer ?
#
loop_
_entity_poly.entity_id
_entity_poly.type
_entity_poly.pdbx_seq_one_letter_code
_entity_poly.pdbx_strand_id
1 'polypeptide(L)'
;MIKKIYSRTLKTFKTIEFSEGFNFLVSESVNGKSNNGTGKTSLIQIINFCFGSSTEKISTYEYLNKEEFSVDLVIDNKTITLSRTPQNVTKIKIIDKENLLGDGVLEDEPKTIDWVKNKLNKLIFGIENEEVSFRNLISPFMKRGAFAFNNIYKTHAMETNIVTQLKNSFLMNIPIEPIIELKALVEERESFLKLKEIKETDIIWKKEKQNTLKSKIRNLDKEIKENEEKLKKFELTLNEKENINDIHKINAELSNLIKEKYIYQNYIESNKKIINNDSLLGIEQIREILEESKFFVTNGEMKTLEEIQKYHIKLNKDRNERVKSLIESDQNKVKEIESKIDDINLKKINILKEFDKKGYLDDYYSTNEIITNLKIEKSDLEKQLDVYIALNQIDTSCKEKVKSIIKKLEKNDNCNNFKIINNKFKEYIRKIFDEDAKLIMECKNTGNYATRGYNYDWEIPRKLSSGYLKGCIAVYDLVLADSNSDRFPIFLIHDSVVFESTDKQYVAKFLNLTNEIIGNNRFQYICCVNDDQIVKNELNKAVLKKYEEAQRISQEDTLFGINFGNR
;
A
#
# COMPACT_ATOMS: atom_id res chain seq x y z
N MET A 1 13.16 15.58 20.35
CA MET A 1 12.91 15.08 21.73
C MET A 1 11.50 15.42 22.16
N ILE A 2 10.78 14.52 22.80
CA ILE A 2 9.47 14.79 23.40
C ILE A 2 9.71 15.43 24.77
N LYS A 3 9.18 16.64 24.98
CA LYS A 3 9.35 17.37 26.25
C LYS A 3 8.18 17.18 27.17
N LYS A 4 6.96 17.27 26.64
CA LYS A 4 5.75 17.30 27.45
C LYS A 4 4.56 16.73 26.72
N ILE A 5 3.69 16.01 27.43
CA ILE A 5 2.41 15.53 26.95
C ILE A 5 1.34 15.98 27.93
N TYR A 6 0.31 16.66 27.42
CA TYR A 6 -0.74 17.23 28.25
C TYR A 6 -2.06 17.38 27.48
N SER A 7 -3.13 17.63 28.18
CA SER A 7 -4.39 18.06 27.59
C SER A 7 -4.70 19.52 28.02
N ARG A 8 -5.17 20.31 27.06
CA ARG A 8 -5.61 21.70 27.34
C ARG A 8 -7.03 21.76 27.87
N THR A 9 -7.84 20.76 27.58
CA THR A 9 -9.28 20.74 27.86
C THR A 9 -9.62 19.76 28.98
N LEU A 10 -9.01 18.59 29.03
CA LEU A 10 -9.23 17.58 30.07
C LEU A 10 -8.41 17.88 31.30
N LYS A 11 -9.01 18.60 32.27
CA LYS A 11 -8.32 19.04 33.51
C LYS A 11 -7.80 17.89 34.37
N THR A 12 -8.40 16.71 34.27
CA THR A 12 -8.00 15.50 35.01
C THR A 12 -6.82 14.78 34.37
N PHE A 13 -6.43 15.17 33.17
CA PHE A 13 -5.30 14.53 32.46
C PHE A 13 -3.99 14.86 33.16
N LYS A 14 -3.25 13.82 33.52
CA LYS A 14 -1.94 13.97 34.16
C LYS A 14 -0.91 14.41 33.13
N THR A 15 -0.40 15.60 33.30
CA THR A 15 0.71 16.09 32.48
C THR A 15 1.95 15.24 32.71
N ILE A 16 2.55 14.75 31.64
CA ILE A 16 3.78 13.98 31.68
C ILE A 16 4.90 14.79 31.05
N GLU A 17 5.98 15.01 31.81
CA GLU A 17 7.17 15.74 31.36
C GLU A 17 8.37 14.78 31.25
N PHE A 18 9.17 14.95 30.20
CA PHE A 18 10.36 14.16 29.98
C PHE A 18 11.60 15.05 29.93
N SER A 19 12.69 14.51 30.44
CA SER A 19 14.03 15.11 30.32
C SER A 19 14.76 14.52 29.11
N GLU A 20 15.92 15.09 28.81
CA GLU A 20 16.87 14.49 27.87
C GLU A 20 17.37 13.14 28.38
N GLY A 21 17.79 12.29 27.44
CA GLY A 21 18.33 10.99 27.77
C GLY A 21 17.29 9.98 28.27
N PHE A 22 17.57 9.33 29.37
CA PHE A 22 16.79 8.19 29.87
C PHE A 22 15.64 8.64 30.78
N ASN A 23 14.41 8.18 30.50
CA ASN A 23 13.20 8.46 31.24
C ASN A 23 12.39 7.19 31.54
N PHE A 24 11.75 7.15 32.69
CA PHE A 24 10.77 6.13 33.04
C PHE A 24 9.36 6.72 33.21
N LEU A 25 8.36 5.93 32.78
CA LEU A 25 6.98 6.04 33.23
C LEU A 25 6.60 4.70 33.88
N VAL A 26 6.42 4.70 35.18
CA VAL A 26 6.19 3.48 35.97
C VAL A 26 4.72 3.33 36.32
N SER A 27 4.16 2.17 36.08
CA SER A 27 2.83 1.81 36.58
C SER A 27 2.96 0.98 37.84
N GLU A 28 2.39 1.47 38.92
CA GLU A 28 2.42 0.82 40.23
C GLU A 28 1.16 0.02 40.53
N SER A 29 1.34 -1.11 41.23
CA SER A 29 0.24 -1.85 41.83
C SER A 29 -0.05 -1.25 43.21
N VAL A 30 -1.24 -0.72 43.39
CA VAL A 30 -1.70 -0.19 44.68
C VAL A 30 -2.80 -1.08 45.20
N ASN A 31 -2.71 -1.48 46.45
CA ASN A 31 -3.72 -2.29 47.16
C ASN A 31 -4.04 -3.65 46.46
N GLY A 32 -3.04 -4.29 45.81
CA GLY A 32 -3.22 -5.55 45.10
C GLY A 32 -4.00 -5.48 43.79
N LYS A 33 -4.30 -4.25 43.32
CA LYS A 33 -4.94 -4.03 42.02
C LYS A 33 -3.94 -4.21 40.88
N SER A 34 -4.42 -4.67 39.72
CA SER A 34 -3.62 -4.88 38.51
C SER A 34 -2.94 -3.59 38.01
N ASN A 35 -1.74 -3.71 37.47
CA ASN A 35 -1.02 -2.61 36.78
C ASN A 35 -1.57 -2.29 35.39
N ASN A 36 -2.62 -3.01 34.93
CA ASN A 36 -3.23 -2.83 33.61
C ASN A 36 -4.25 -1.67 33.63
N GLY A 37 -4.38 -0.99 32.49
CA GLY A 37 -5.38 0.08 32.34
C GLY A 37 -4.99 1.43 32.93
N THR A 38 -3.76 1.62 33.43
CA THR A 38 -3.30 2.87 34.04
C THR A 38 -3.02 3.99 33.02
N GLY A 39 -2.88 3.66 31.72
CA GLY A 39 -2.69 4.64 30.64
C GLY A 39 -1.33 4.64 29.95
N LYS A 40 -0.40 3.72 30.27
CA LYS A 40 0.92 3.62 29.60
C LYS A 40 0.82 3.53 28.08
N THR A 41 0.08 2.56 27.59
CA THR A 41 -0.13 2.39 26.13
C THR A 41 -0.90 3.57 25.54
N SER A 42 -1.82 4.18 26.31
CA SER A 42 -2.56 5.37 25.89
C SER A 42 -1.66 6.59 25.71
N LEU A 43 -0.59 6.73 26.50
CA LEU A 43 0.41 7.78 26.31
C LEU A 43 1.03 7.68 24.91
N ILE A 44 1.47 6.49 24.51
CA ILE A 44 2.05 6.25 23.17
C ILE A 44 1.01 6.51 22.08
N GLN A 45 -0.26 6.14 22.34
CA GLN A 45 -1.36 6.43 21.41
C GLN A 45 -1.58 7.94 21.23
N ILE A 46 -1.49 8.74 22.28
CA ILE A 46 -1.59 10.21 22.22
C ILE A 46 -0.45 10.78 21.36
N ILE A 47 0.77 10.35 21.59
CA ILE A 47 1.92 10.78 20.78
C ILE A 47 1.68 10.45 19.30
N ASN A 48 1.32 9.20 19.00
CA ASN A 48 0.99 8.76 17.65
C ASN A 48 -0.14 9.57 17.02
N PHE A 49 -1.17 9.85 17.81
CA PHE A 49 -2.32 10.63 17.38
C PHE A 49 -1.92 12.06 16.99
N CYS A 50 -1.13 12.73 17.80
CA CYS A 50 -0.59 14.06 17.51
C CYS A 50 0.38 14.04 16.33
N PHE A 51 1.05 12.92 16.05
CA PHE A 51 1.90 12.71 14.88
C PHE A 51 1.13 12.28 13.61
N GLY A 52 -0.19 12.43 13.61
CA GLY A 52 -1.02 12.21 12.43
C GLY A 52 -1.37 10.75 12.14
N SER A 53 -1.41 9.88 13.15
CA SER A 53 -2.02 8.55 13.00
C SER A 53 -3.54 8.68 12.80
N SER A 54 -4.09 7.90 11.87
CA SER A 54 -5.54 7.90 11.57
C SER A 54 -6.33 6.89 12.41
N THR A 55 -5.67 5.91 13.00
CA THR A 55 -6.30 4.70 13.59
C THR A 55 -5.98 4.52 15.07
N GLU A 56 -6.05 5.59 15.88
CA GLU A 56 -5.77 5.47 17.30
C GLU A 56 -7.04 5.16 18.10
N LYS A 57 -6.95 4.20 19.04
CA LYS A 57 -8.08 3.88 19.93
C LYS A 57 -8.59 5.07 20.73
N ILE A 58 -7.73 6.07 20.99
CA ILE A 58 -8.13 7.29 21.68
C ILE A 58 -9.26 8.03 20.96
N SER A 59 -9.36 7.91 19.63
CA SER A 59 -10.43 8.51 18.84
C SER A 59 -11.75 7.74 18.89
N THR A 60 -11.77 6.55 19.49
CA THR A 60 -12.99 5.73 19.62
C THR A 60 -13.73 5.95 20.94
N TYR A 61 -13.14 6.66 21.89
CA TYR A 61 -13.77 6.95 23.18
C TYR A 61 -14.61 8.22 23.11
N GLU A 62 -15.94 8.11 23.12
CA GLU A 62 -16.87 9.23 22.98
C GLU A 62 -16.60 10.38 23.96
N TYR A 63 -16.27 10.06 25.21
CA TYR A 63 -15.96 11.07 26.25
C TYR A 63 -14.64 11.81 26.02
N LEU A 64 -13.74 11.32 25.16
CA LEU A 64 -12.52 12.01 24.74
C LEU A 64 -12.68 12.79 23.43
N ASN A 65 -13.81 12.68 22.75
CA ASN A 65 -14.00 13.26 21.42
C ASN A 65 -13.75 14.76 21.34
N LYS A 66 -14.04 15.51 22.42
CA LYS A 66 -13.86 16.96 22.48
C LYS A 66 -12.55 17.38 23.16
N GLU A 67 -11.80 16.42 23.69
CA GLU A 67 -10.59 16.71 24.45
C GLU A 67 -9.40 16.93 23.51
N GLU A 68 -8.66 18.01 23.75
CA GLU A 68 -7.48 18.37 22.98
C GLU A 68 -6.22 17.83 23.67
N PHE A 69 -5.49 16.95 22.97
CA PHE A 69 -4.21 16.41 23.42
C PHE A 69 -3.07 17.11 22.72
N SER A 70 -2.02 17.42 23.46
CA SER A 70 -0.88 18.19 22.99
C SER A 70 0.43 17.46 23.31
N VAL A 71 1.36 17.55 22.36
CA VAL A 71 2.73 17.05 22.49
C VAL A 71 3.70 18.16 22.14
N ASP A 72 4.59 18.50 23.08
CA ASP A 72 5.68 19.44 22.86
C ASP A 72 6.92 18.68 22.42
N LEU A 73 7.45 19.05 21.27
CA LEU A 73 8.71 18.54 20.71
C LEU A 73 9.78 19.61 20.80
N VAL A 74 10.97 19.22 21.24
CA VAL A 74 12.16 20.09 21.23
C VAL A 74 13.15 19.54 20.21
N ILE A 75 13.54 20.37 19.26
CA ILE A 75 14.53 20.10 18.23
C ILE A 75 15.45 21.32 18.15
N ASP A 76 16.74 21.13 18.28
CA ASP A 76 17.75 22.20 18.29
C ASP A 76 17.41 23.35 19.28
N ASN A 77 17.02 22.97 20.49
CA ASN A 77 16.58 23.88 21.58
C ASN A 77 15.35 24.74 21.28
N LYS A 78 14.65 24.47 20.19
CA LYS A 78 13.39 25.13 19.82
C LYS A 78 12.21 24.21 20.05
N THR A 79 11.08 24.79 20.39
CA THR A 79 9.88 24.02 20.75
C THR A 79 8.77 24.18 19.72
N ILE A 80 8.22 23.04 19.28
CA ILE A 80 7.00 22.97 18.50
C ILE A 80 5.95 22.18 19.27
N THR A 81 4.71 22.69 19.33
CA THR A 81 3.58 22.00 19.92
C THR A 81 2.64 21.49 18.85
N LEU A 82 2.31 20.20 18.91
CA LEU A 82 1.32 19.56 18.06
C LEU A 82 0.11 19.21 18.92
N SER A 83 -1.07 19.75 18.58
CA SER A 83 -2.31 19.51 19.31
C SER A 83 -3.40 18.96 18.41
N ARG A 84 -4.16 17.97 18.89
CA ARG A 84 -5.20 17.33 18.11
C ARG A 84 -6.38 16.89 18.98
N THR A 85 -7.59 17.03 18.40
CA THR A 85 -8.85 16.64 19.03
C THR A 85 -9.43 15.45 18.26
N PRO A 86 -9.89 14.36 18.92
CA PRO A 86 -10.48 13.20 18.25
C PRO A 86 -11.69 13.53 17.35
N GLN A 87 -12.48 14.54 17.69
CA GLN A 87 -13.59 15.01 16.86
C GLN A 87 -13.11 15.57 15.51
N ASN A 88 -11.89 16.12 15.43
CA ASN A 88 -11.32 16.65 14.19
C ASN A 88 -10.12 15.81 13.74
N VAL A 89 -10.42 14.62 13.21
CA VAL A 89 -9.38 13.65 12.80
C VAL A 89 -8.56 14.08 11.59
N THR A 90 -8.97 15.12 10.85
CA THR A 90 -8.31 15.54 9.59
C THR A 90 -7.28 16.65 9.76
N LYS A 91 -7.26 17.31 10.91
CA LYS A 91 -6.41 18.47 11.17
C LYS A 91 -5.62 18.32 12.47
N ILE A 92 -4.45 18.95 12.51
CA ILE A 92 -3.58 19.08 13.68
C ILE A 92 -3.32 20.58 13.86
N LYS A 93 -3.53 21.09 15.06
CA LYS A 93 -3.15 22.46 15.42
C LYS A 93 -1.66 22.51 15.76
N ILE A 94 -1.01 23.58 15.35
CA ILE A 94 0.43 23.75 15.48
C ILE A 94 0.71 25.08 16.17
N ILE A 95 1.63 25.06 17.13
CA ILE A 95 2.28 26.26 17.65
C ILE A 95 3.77 26.14 17.34
N ASP A 96 4.25 27.01 16.49
CA ASP A 96 5.65 27.07 16.06
C ASP A 96 6.12 28.54 16.09
N LYS A 97 6.33 29.04 17.30
CA LYS A 97 6.76 30.44 17.51
C LYS A 97 8.17 30.73 17.01
N GLU A 98 8.99 29.70 16.92
CA GLU A 98 10.40 29.78 16.55
C GLU A 98 10.66 29.42 15.08
N ASN A 99 9.57 29.26 14.31
CA ASN A 99 9.61 28.98 12.86
C ASN A 99 10.47 27.76 12.48
N LEU A 100 10.37 26.66 13.23
CA LEU A 100 11.06 25.42 12.96
C LEU A 100 10.64 24.79 11.62
N LEU A 101 9.36 24.94 11.25
CA LEU A 101 8.78 24.38 10.04
C LEU A 101 9.01 25.24 8.80
N GLY A 102 9.53 26.48 8.97
CA GLY A 102 9.90 27.37 7.87
C GLY A 102 8.74 28.08 7.17
N ASP A 103 7.52 28.05 7.72
CA ASP A 103 6.32 28.65 7.10
C ASP A 103 5.82 29.91 7.83
N GLY A 104 6.69 30.56 8.60
CA GLY A 104 6.35 31.69 9.45
C GLY A 104 5.88 31.26 10.84
N VAL A 105 5.53 32.23 11.69
CA VAL A 105 5.06 31.96 13.04
C VAL A 105 3.65 31.37 12.99
N LEU A 106 3.48 30.14 13.49
CA LEU A 106 2.19 29.47 13.60
C LEU A 106 1.74 29.48 15.06
N GLU A 107 0.57 30.04 15.31
CA GLU A 107 -0.05 30.05 16.64
C GLU A 107 -1.43 29.40 16.58
N ASP A 108 -1.54 28.16 17.09
CA ASP A 108 -2.77 27.34 17.12
C ASP A 108 -3.43 27.17 15.73
N GLU A 109 -2.64 27.24 14.68
CA GLU A 109 -3.14 27.13 13.30
C GLU A 109 -3.41 25.68 12.93
N PRO A 110 -4.64 25.34 12.49
CA PRO A 110 -4.99 23.98 12.10
C PRO A 110 -4.51 23.68 10.68
N LYS A 111 -3.56 22.75 10.54
CA LYS A 111 -3.06 22.23 9.25
C LYS A 111 -3.58 20.82 8.98
N THR A 112 -3.59 20.41 7.71
CA THR A 112 -3.94 19.04 7.33
C THR A 112 -2.90 18.04 7.84
N ILE A 113 -3.32 16.81 8.11
CA ILE A 113 -2.42 15.74 8.58
C ILE A 113 -1.26 15.53 7.62
N ASP A 114 -1.52 15.51 6.30
CA ASP A 114 -0.48 15.24 5.31
C ASP A 114 0.55 16.38 5.26
N TRP A 115 0.10 17.63 5.38
CA TRP A 115 1.00 18.76 5.52
C TRP A 115 1.92 18.59 6.75
N VAL A 116 1.35 18.25 7.92
CA VAL A 116 2.13 18.06 9.15
C VAL A 116 3.13 16.90 9.00
N LYS A 117 2.69 15.76 8.45
CA LYS A 117 3.58 14.62 8.20
C LYS A 117 4.75 14.98 7.30
N ASN A 118 4.51 15.72 6.22
CA ASN A 118 5.56 16.12 5.28
C ASN A 118 6.55 17.08 5.95
N LYS A 119 6.05 18.05 6.74
CA LYS A 119 6.91 18.95 7.51
C LYS A 119 7.73 18.23 8.57
N LEU A 120 7.12 17.30 9.33
CA LEU A 120 7.85 16.49 10.31
C LEU A 120 8.86 15.55 9.64
N ASN A 121 8.55 15.03 8.44
CA ASN A 121 9.48 14.21 7.67
C ASN A 121 10.74 14.99 7.29
N LYS A 122 10.54 16.21 6.81
CA LYS A 122 11.65 17.12 6.52
C LYS A 122 12.42 17.52 7.79
N LEU A 123 11.71 17.90 8.85
CA LEU A 123 12.31 18.39 10.09
C LEU A 123 13.11 17.32 10.83
N ILE A 124 12.58 16.09 10.93
CA ILE A 124 13.18 15.02 11.73
C ILE A 124 14.13 14.17 10.89
N PHE A 125 13.73 13.79 9.67
CA PHE A 125 14.50 12.85 8.84
C PHE A 125 15.21 13.49 7.64
N GLY A 126 15.05 14.79 7.42
CA GLY A 126 15.66 15.49 6.29
C GLY A 126 15.12 15.08 4.92
N ILE A 127 13.92 14.47 4.86
CA ILE A 127 13.33 13.96 3.63
C ILE A 127 12.21 14.88 3.16
N GLU A 128 12.30 15.30 1.89
CA GLU A 128 11.21 15.97 1.16
C GLU A 128 10.44 15.01 0.24
N ASN A 129 10.95 13.80 0.04
CA ASN A 129 10.40 12.80 -0.85
C ASN A 129 9.19 12.08 -0.21
N GLU A 130 8.06 12.00 -0.94
CA GLU A 130 6.84 11.32 -0.49
C GLU A 130 6.96 9.79 -0.46
N GLU A 131 7.98 9.22 -1.11
CA GLU A 131 8.18 7.76 -1.22
C GLU A 131 8.45 7.08 0.14
N VAL A 132 9.07 7.80 1.07
CA VAL A 132 9.32 7.34 2.43
C VAL A 132 8.60 8.25 3.42
N SER A 133 7.44 7.83 3.87
CA SER A 133 6.58 8.66 4.73
C SER A 133 7.12 8.76 6.15
N PHE A 134 6.89 9.91 6.78
CA PHE A 134 7.16 10.15 8.19
C PHE A 134 6.66 9.03 9.10
N ARG A 135 5.42 8.57 8.86
CA ARG A 135 4.80 7.51 9.66
C ARG A 135 5.55 6.18 9.59
N ASN A 136 6.09 5.85 8.41
CA ASN A 136 6.87 4.64 8.24
C ASN A 136 8.20 4.73 8.98
N LEU A 137 8.86 5.89 8.95
CA LEU A 137 10.17 6.09 9.57
C LEU A 137 10.12 6.19 11.09
N ILE A 138 9.09 6.84 11.64
CA ILE A 138 8.96 7.02 13.09
C ILE A 138 8.45 5.77 13.81
N SER A 139 7.69 4.91 13.12
CA SER A 139 7.02 3.77 13.73
C SER A 139 7.93 2.75 14.43
N PRO A 140 9.17 2.45 14.00
CA PRO A 140 10.09 1.59 14.73
C PRO A 140 10.50 2.13 16.09
N PHE A 141 10.50 3.46 16.26
CA PHE A 141 10.90 4.13 17.49
C PHE A 141 9.77 4.31 18.52
N MET A 142 8.57 3.87 18.18
CA MET A 142 7.40 3.94 19.08
C MET A 142 6.46 2.77 18.82
N LYS A 143 7.02 1.56 18.83
CA LYS A 143 6.29 0.30 18.67
C LYS A 143 5.28 0.09 19.80
N ARG A 144 4.11 -0.43 19.45
CA ARG A 144 3.03 -0.73 20.39
C ARG A 144 2.18 -1.91 19.91
N GLY A 145 1.53 -2.55 20.86
CA GLY A 145 0.67 -3.70 20.60
C GLY A 145 1.46 -4.96 20.26
N ALA A 146 0.80 -6.11 20.36
CA ALA A 146 1.46 -7.41 20.24
C ALA A 146 2.11 -7.66 18.87
N PHE A 147 1.47 -7.18 17.78
CA PHE A 147 2.00 -7.42 16.43
C PHE A 147 3.36 -6.77 16.19
N ALA A 148 3.57 -5.55 16.70
CA ALA A 148 4.83 -4.82 16.51
C ALA A 148 6.04 -5.53 17.13
N PHE A 149 5.81 -6.47 18.05
CA PHE A 149 6.82 -7.30 18.70
C PHE A 149 6.83 -8.76 18.22
N ASN A 150 6.24 -9.05 17.05
CA ASN A 150 6.29 -10.36 16.40
C ASN A 150 7.24 -10.40 15.19
N ASN A 151 7.63 -9.23 14.68
CA ASN A 151 8.54 -9.11 13.55
C ASN A 151 9.50 -7.94 13.75
N ILE A 152 10.78 -8.19 13.54
CA ILE A 152 11.83 -7.19 13.76
C ILE A 152 11.75 -6.03 12.76
N TYR A 153 11.41 -6.32 11.50
CA TYR A 153 11.44 -5.35 10.40
C TYR A 153 10.08 -4.71 10.10
N LYS A 154 8.97 -5.31 10.56
CA LYS A 154 7.61 -4.80 10.35
C LYS A 154 7.05 -4.21 11.64
N THR A 155 6.35 -3.11 11.53
CA THR A 155 5.70 -2.44 12.67
C THR A 155 4.19 -2.68 12.71
N HIS A 156 3.57 -3.10 11.60
CA HIS A 156 2.16 -3.48 11.54
C HIS A 156 1.90 -4.56 10.46
N ALA A 157 0.79 -5.28 10.59
CA ALA A 157 0.47 -6.45 9.76
C ALA A 157 0.32 -6.12 8.26
N MET A 158 -0.26 -4.97 7.95
CA MET A 158 -0.56 -4.52 6.58
C MET A 158 0.65 -3.88 5.88
N GLU A 159 1.83 -3.87 6.50
CA GLU A 159 3.02 -3.28 5.91
C GLU A 159 3.50 -4.11 4.71
N THR A 160 3.50 -3.49 3.53
CA THR A 160 3.93 -4.13 2.29
C THR A 160 5.45 -4.34 2.26
N ASN A 161 5.92 -5.30 1.45
CA ASN A 161 7.37 -5.57 1.36
C ASN A 161 8.17 -4.36 0.88
N ILE A 162 7.64 -3.56 -0.04
CA ILE A 162 8.31 -2.35 -0.54
C ILE A 162 8.44 -1.30 0.57
N VAL A 163 7.39 -1.07 1.34
CA VAL A 163 7.45 -0.16 2.50
C VAL A 163 8.46 -0.65 3.54
N THR A 164 8.47 -1.96 3.82
CA THR A 164 9.45 -2.57 4.73
C THR A 164 10.89 -2.37 4.21
N GLN A 165 11.12 -2.57 2.91
CA GLN A 165 12.44 -2.34 2.30
C GLN A 165 12.86 -0.87 2.39
N LEU A 166 12.03 0.06 1.95
CA LEU A 166 12.33 1.50 1.96
C LEU A 166 12.65 2.00 3.37
N LYS A 167 11.79 1.67 4.34
CA LYS A 167 11.95 2.06 5.73
C LYS A 167 13.26 1.56 6.32
N ASN A 168 13.49 0.23 6.25
CA ASN A 168 14.67 -0.37 6.86
C ASN A 168 15.95 0.05 6.14
N SER A 169 15.95 0.13 4.81
CA SER A 169 17.10 0.64 4.06
C SER A 169 17.46 2.06 4.47
N PHE A 170 16.48 2.96 4.56
CA PHE A 170 16.71 4.34 4.98
C PHE A 170 17.30 4.42 6.39
N LEU A 171 16.69 3.70 7.36
CA LEU A 171 17.15 3.68 8.75
C LEU A 171 18.50 2.99 8.93
N MET A 172 18.85 2.05 8.05
CA MET A 172 20.19 1.43 8.01
C MET A 172 21.19 2.23 7.19
N ASN A 173 20.81 3.41 6.69
CA ASN A 173 21.62 4.25 5.81
C ASN A 173 22.09 3.51 4.54
N ILE A 174 21.21 2.72 3.95
CA ILE A 174 21.39 2.03 2.68
C ILE A 174 20.67 2.84 1.60
N PRO A 175 21.25 3.00 0.39
CA PRO A 175 20.60 3.74 -0.70
C PRO A 175 19.20 3.20 -1.02
N ILE A 176 18.21 4.08 -1.07
CA ILE A 176 16.80 3.75 -1.32
C ILE A 176 16.37 3.96 -2.77
N GLU A 177 17.15 4.73 -3.55
CA GLU A 177 16.83 5.07 -4.94
C GLU A 177 16.57 3.83 -5.81
N PRO A 178 17.35 2.74 -5.71
CA PRO A 178 17.07 1.53 -6.48
C PRO A 178 15.74 0.86 -6.11
N ILE A 179 15.31 0.99 -4.84
CA ILE A 179 14.04 0.43 -4.38
C ILE A 179 12.87 1.29 -4.88
N ILE A 180 13.05 2.61 -4.92
CA ILE A 180 12.06 3.56 -5.50
C ILE A 180 11.87 3.28 -6.99
N GLU A 181 12.98 3.10 -7.75
CA GLU A 181 12.93 2.70 -9.16
C GLU A 181 12.17 1.37 -9.33
N LEU A 182 12.41 0.39 -8.46
CA LEU A 182 11.72 -0.90 -8.49
C LEU A 182 10.22 -0.76 -8.20
N LYS A 183 9.84 0.06 -7.23
CA LYS A 183 8.44 0.37 -6.90
C LYS A 183 7.70 0.96 -8.10
N ALA A 184 8.29 1.97 -8.75
CA ALA A 184 7.69 2.61 -9.93
C ALA A 184 7.44 1.60 -11.07
N LEU A 185 8.37 0.68 -11.31
CA LEU A 185 8.21 -0.38 -12.31
C LEU A 185 7.09 -1.37 -11.97
N VAL A 186 6.94 -1.70 -10.69
CA VAL A 186 5.84 -2.58 -10.24
C VAL A 186 4.50 -1.90 -10.46
N GLU A 187 4.39 -0.62 -10.09
CA GLU A 187 3.17 0.17 -10.25
C GLU A 187 2.80 0.37 -11.74
N GLU A 188 3.78 0.66 -12.60
CA GLU A 188 3.59 0.75 -14.05
C GLU A 188 3.03 -0.56 -14.63
N ARG A 189 3.62 -1.69 -14.23
CA ARG A 189 3.17 -3.02 -14.65
C ARG A 189 1.74 -3.32 -14.18
N GLU A 190 1.45 -3.06 -12.92
CA GLU A 190 0.11 -3.29 -12.36
C GLU A 190 -0.96 -2.42 -13.04
N SER A 191 -0.64 -1.17 -13.31
CA SER A 191 -1.52 -0.24 -14.04
C SER A 191 -1.83 -0.76 -15.44
N PHE A 192 -0.81 -1.25 -16.17
CA PHE A 192 -1.01 -1.84 -17.49
C PHE A 192 -1.93 -3.06 -17.44
N LEU A 193 -1.73 -3.95 -16.46
CA LEU A 193 -2.56 -5.15 -16.29
C LEU A 193 -4.02 -4.79 -15.99
N LYS A 194 -4.25 -3.81 -15.12
CA LYS A 194 -5.60 -3.32 -14.78
C LYS A 194 -6.30 -2.70 -16.00
N LEU A 195 -5.60 -1.84 -16.76
CA LEU A 195 -6.15 -1.20 -17.97
C LEU A 195 -6.57 -2.21 -19.05
N LYS A 196 -5.92 -3.36 -19.11
CA LYS A 196 -6.20 -4.43 -20.07
C LYS A 196 -7.05 -5.57 -19.51
N GLU A 197 -7.49 -5.45 -18.23
CA GLU A 197 -8.24 -6.50 -17.51
C GLU A 197 -7.55 -7.88 -17.55
N ILE A 198 -6.22 -7.89 -17.58
CA ILE A 198 -5.43 -9.13 -17.66
C ILE A 198 -5.16 -9.62 -16.24
N LYS A 199 -5.58 -10.85 -15.96
CA LYS A 199 -5.29 -11.52 -14.69
C LYS A 199 -3.83 -11.99 -14.63
N GLU A 200 -3.23 -12.05 -13.45
CA GLU A 200 -1.85 -12.56 -13.28
C GLU A 200 -1.67 -13.98 -13.82
N THR A 201 -2.68 -14.83 -13.72
CA THR A 201 -2.69 -16.18 -14.29
C THR A 201 -2.53 -16.17 -15.80
N ASP A 202 -3.01 -15.13 -16.50
CA ASP A 202 -2.86 -14.99 -17.95
C ASP A 202 -1.43 -14.66 -18.36
N ILE A 203 -0.64 -14.06 -17.48
CA ILE A 203 0.77 -13.73 -17.73
C ILE A 203 1.64 -15.00 -17.76
N ILE A 204 1.35 -15.95 -16.88
CA ILE A 204 2.11 -17.21 -16.77
C ILE A 204 2.04 -17.97 -18.11
N TRP A 205 0.89 -17.99 -18.76
CA TRP A 205 0.59 -18.71 -19.99
C TRP A 205 0.72 -17.88 -21.27
N LYS A 206 1.16 -16.62 -21.20
CA LYS A 206 1.19 -15.71 -22.36
C LYS A 206 1.96 -16.25 -23.57
N LYS A 207 3.07 -16.97 -23.35
CA LYS A 207 3.88 -17.53 -24.44
C LYS A 207 3.14 -18.63 -25.19
N GLU A 208 2.43 -19.49 -24.48
CA GLU A 208 1.58 -20.54 -25.07
C GLU A 208 0.40 -19.93 -25.82
N LYS A 209 -0.27 -18.94 -25.18
CA LYS A 209 -1.35 -18.19 -25.83
C LYS A 209 -0.90 -17.47 -27.09
N GLN A 210 0.27 -16.83 -27.10
CA GLN A 210 0.85 -16.20 -28.28
C GLN A 210 1.07 -17.20 -29.43
N ASN A 211 1.65 -18.37 -29.16
CA ASN A 211 1.88 -19.38 -30.15
C ASN A 211 0.56 -19.93 -30.71
N THR A 212 -0.42 -20.16 -29.86
CA THR A 212 -1.76 -20.60 -30.27
C THR A 212 -2.46 -19.55 -31.12
N LEU A 213 -2.41 -18.27 -30.77
CA LEU A 213 -2.97 -17.18 -31.55
C LEU A 213 -2.30 -17.05 -32.92
N LYS A 214 -0.96 -17.10 -32.95
CA LYS A 214 -0.20 -17.09 -34.23
C LYS A 214 -0.57 -18.25 -35.13
N SER A 215 -0.77 -19.44 -34.56
CA SER A 215 -1.20 -20.62 -35.33
C SER A 215 -2.61 -20.43 -35.90
N LYS A 216 -3.56 -19.94 -35.08
CA LYS A 216 -4.93 -19.65 -35.53
C LYS A 216 -4.95 -18.60 -36.65
N ILE A 217 -4.22 -17.49 -36.49
CA ILE A 217 -4.12 -16.43 -37.49
C ILE A 217 -3.59 -16.98 -38.80
N ARG A 218 -2.55 -17.84 -38.76
CA ARG A 218 -2.00 -18.49 -39.98
C ARG A 218 -3.02 -19.41 -40.67
N ASN A 219 -3.81 -20.16 -39.91
CA ASN A 219 -4.86 -21.00 -40.47
C ASN A 219 -5.96 -20.15 -41.11
N LEU A 220 -6.41 -19.07 -40.44
CA LEU A 220 -7.37 -18.16 -41.04
C LEU A 220 -6.83 -17.48 -42.31
N ASP A 221 -5.55 -17.08 -42.33
CA ASP A 221 -4.91 -16.56 -43.55
C ASP A 221 -4.96 -17.54 -44.71
N LYS A 222 -4.78 -18.83 -44.44
CA LYS A 222 -4.85 -19.88 -45.44
C LYS A 222 -6.28 -20.05 -45.97
N GLU A 223 -7.26 -20.12 -45.07
CA GLU A 223 -8.67 -20.22 -45.41
C GLU A 223 -9.17 -19.00 -46.20
N ILE A 224 -8.76 -17.80 -45.79
CA ILE A 224 -9.08 -16.55 -46.52
C ILE A 224 -8.54 -16.63 -47.95
N LYS A 225 -7.26 -17.01 -48.14
CA LYS A 225 -6.64 -17.13 -49.47
C LYS A 225 -7.35 -18.16 -50.32
N GLU A 226 -7.66 -19.33 -49.79
CA GLU A 226 -8.38 -20.39 -50.52
C GLU A 226 -9.77 -19.90 -50.98
N ASN A 227 -10.49 -19.16 -50.15
CA ASN A 227 -11.80 -18.62 -50.53
C ASN A 227 -11.67 -17.41 -51.48
N GLU A 228 -10.64 -16.56 -51.34
CA GLU A 228 -10.36 -15.48 -52.30
C GLU A 228 -9.98 -16.03 -53.67
N GLU A 229 -9.27 -17.15 -53.75
CA GLU A 229 -8.99 -17.83 -55.05
C GLU A 229 -10.26 -18.42 -55.68
N LYS A 230 -11.19 -18.94 -54.86
CA LYS A 230 -12.51 -19.37 -55.38
C LYS A 230 -13.26 -18.17 -55.96
N LEU A 231 -13.32 -17.05 -55.25
CA LEU A 231 -13.97 -15.83 -55.75
C LEU A 231 -13.37 -15.32 -57.06
N LYS A 232 -12.04 -15.32 -57.18
CA LYS A 232 -11.36 -14.96 -58.45
C LYS A 232 -11.75 -15.85 -59.63
N LYS A 233 -11.93 -17.15 -59.38
CA LYS A 233 -12.41 -18.08 -60.43
C LYS A 233 -13.85 -17.76 -60.86
N PHE A 234 -14.71 -17.33 -59.95
CA PHE A 234 -16.06 -16.86 -60.30
C PHE A 234 -16.01 -15.57 -61.12
N GLU A 235 -15.13 -14.59 -60.74
CA GLU A 235 -14.97 -13.33 -61.45
C GLU A 235 -14.44 -13.50 -62.87
N LEU A 236 -13.54 -14.47 -63.11
CA LEU A 236 -13.02 -14.79 -64.43
C LEU A 236 -14.04 -15.44 -65.38
N THR A 237 -15.11 -15.99 -64.85
CA THR A 237 -16.23 -16.55 -65.65
C THR A 237 -17.27 -15.47 -66.02
N LEU A 238 -17.20 -14.29 -65.45
CA LEU A 238 -18.07 -13.13 -65.71
C LEU A 238 -17.36 -12.15 -66.67
N ASN A 239 -17.32 -12.39 -67.94
CA ASN A 239 -16.47 -11.75 -68.96
C ASN A 239 -16.90 -10.33 -69.43
N GLU A 240 -17.44 -9.42 -68.54
CA GLU A 240 -17.74 -8.04 -68.93
C GLU A 240 -17.12 -7.02 -67.97
N LYS A 241 -16.14 -6.22 -68.48
CA LYS A 241 -15.25 -5.35 -67.69
C LYS A 241 -15.88 -4.16 -66.97
N GLU A 242 -17.01 -3.65 -67.39
CA GLU A 242 -17.61 -2.45 -66.78
C GLU A 242 -18.32 -2.70 -65.44
N ASN A 243 -19.02 -3.80 -65.34
CA ASN A 243 -19.78 -4.15 -64.12
C ASN A 243 -18.92 -4.72 -62.98
N ILE A 244 -17.73 -5.25 -63.29
CA ILE A 244 -16.78 -5.79 -62.31
C ILE A 244 -16.24 -4.68 -61.41
N ASN A 245 -15.96 -3.48 -61.91
CA ASN A 245 -15.50 -2.35 -61.16
C ASN A 245 -16.57 -1.83 -60.14
N ASP A 246 -17.85 -1.88 -60.50
CA ASP A 246 -18.92 -1.45 -59.61
C ASP A 246 -19.20 -2.50 -58.52
N ILE A 247 -19.04 -3.79 -58.82
CA ILE A 247 -19.06 -4.87 -57.83
C ILE A 247 -17.90 -4.72 -56.83
N HIS A 248 -16.70 -4.39 -57.31
CA HIS A 248 -15.54 -4.14 -56.41
C HIS A 248 -15.76 -2.94 -55.50
N LYS A 249 -16.33 -1.86 -55.98
CA LYS A 249 -16.70 -0.68 -55.15
C LYS A 249 -17.74 -1.06 -54.10
N ILE A 250 -18.78 -1.74 -54.49
CA ILE A 250 -19.84 -2.23 -53.60
C ILE A 250 -19.27 -3.18 -52.53
N ASN A 251 -18.37 -4.10 -52.88
CA ASN A 251 -17.74 -4.98 -51.92
C ASN A 251 -16.82 -4.24 -50.94
N ALA A 252 -16.11 -3.20 -51.37
CA ALA A 252 -15.30 -2.36 -50.49
C ALA A 252 -16.17 -1.59 -49.50
N GLU A 253 -17.31 -1.05 -49.94
CA GLU A 253 -18.27 -0.34 -49.12
C GLU A 253 -18.94 -1.27 -48.08
N LEU A 254 -19.36 -2.46 -48.50
CA LEU A 254 -19.87 -3.52 -47.61
C LEU A 254 -18.84 -3.90 -46.54
N SER A 255 -17.59 -4.12 -46.94
CA SER A 255 -16.52 -4.46 -46.00
C SER A 255 -16.30 -3.36 -44.94
N ASN A 256 -16.41 -2.10 -45.34
CA ASN A 256 -16.28 -0.98 -44.38
C ASN A 256 -17.47 -0.91 -43.41
N LEU A 257 -18.69 -1.07 -43.92
CA LEU A 257 -19.90 -1.07 -43.06
C LEU A 257 -19.92 -2.27 -42.11
N ILE A 258 -19.48 -3.44 -42.53
CA ILE A 258 -19.38 -4.62 -41.65
C ILE A 258 -18.34 -4.40 -40.56
N LYS A 259 -17.18 -3.78 -40.86
CA LYS A 259 -16.19 -3.39 -39.85
C LYS A 259 -16.75 -2.40 -38.85
N GLU A 260 -17.49 -1.38 -39.34
CA GLU A 260 -18.12 -0.38 -38.50
C GLU A 260 -19.19 -0.99 -37.59
N LYS A 261 -20.07 -1.86 -38.11
CA LYS A 261 -21.04 -2.64 -37.34
C LYS A 261 -20.36 -3.42 -36.22
N TYR A 262 -19.28 -4.10 -36.53
CA TYR A 262 -18.53 -4.91 -35.58
C TYR A 262 -17.91 -4.05 -34.44
N ILE A 263 -17.41 -2.87 -34.74
CA ILE A 263 -16.90 -1.93 -33.72
C ILE A 263 -17.99 -1.57 -32.72
N TYR A 264 -19.19 -1.20 -33.20
CA TYR A 264 -20.31 -0.87 -32.32
C TYR A 264 -20.81 -2.10 -31.54
N GLN A 265 -20.83 -3.29 -32.12
CA GLN A 265 -21.19 -4.51 -31.41
C GLN A 265 -20.20 -4.81 -30.27
N ASN A 266 -18.91 -4.59 -30.47
CA ASN A 266 -17.92 -4.72 -29.41
C ASN A 266 -18.08 -3.68 -28.30
N TYR A 267 -18.44 -2.44 -28.64
CA TYR A 267 -18.75 -1.43 -27.63
C TYR A 267 -19.98 -1.83 -26.81
N ILE A 268 -21.02 -2.36 -27.44
CA ILE A 268 -22.21 -2.86 -26.75
C ILE A 268 -21.85 -4.01 -25.80
N GLU A 269 -21.03 -4.96 -26.23
CA GLU A 269 -20.60 -6.08 -25.38
C GLU A 269 -19.72 -5.62 -24.21
N SER A 270 -18.79 -4.73 -24.45
CA SER A 270 -17.93 -4.15 -23.40
C SER A 270 -18.75 -3.38 -22.38
N ASN A 271 -19.70 -2.56 -22.84
CA ASN A 271 -20.58 -1.79 -21.97
C ASN A 271 -21.54 -2.69 -21.17
N LYS A 272 -22.03 -3.80 -21.75
CA LYS A 272 -22.83 -4.82 -21.04
C LYS A 272 -22.02 -5.50 -19.93
N LYS A 273 -20.76 -5.82 -20.17
CA LYS A 273 -19.85 -6.38 -19.14
C LYS A 273 -19.63 -5.41 -17.98
N ILE A 274 -19.54 -4.10 -18.26
CA ILE A 274 -19.42 -3.06 -17.23
C ILE A 274 -20.64 -3.05 -16.31
N ILE A 275 -21.86 -3.18 -16.85
CA ILE A 275 -23.11 -3.23 -16.05
C ILE A 275 -23.18 -4.52 -15.22
N ASN A 276 -22.75 -5.66 -15.77
CA ASN A 276 -22.83 -6.96 -15.10
C ASN A 276 -21.74 -7.20 -14.03
N ASN A 277 -20.64 -6.44 -14.07
CA ASN A 277 -19.54 -6.56 -13.10
C ASN A 277 -19.68 -5.65 -11.87
N ASP A 278 -20.79 -4.97 -11.67
CA ASP A 278 -21.07 -4.18 -10.46
C ASP A 278 -21.39 -5.12 -9.28
N SER A 279 -20.36 -5.81 -8.76
CA SER A 279 -20.43 -6.40 -7.43
C SER A 279 -20.23 -5.28 -6.40
N LEU A 280 -21.32 -4.58 -6.07
CA LEU A 280 -21.39 -3.80 -4.85
C LEU A 280 -21.18 -4.77 -3.67
N LEU A 281 -20.06 -4.63 -2.97
CA LEU A 281 -19.93 -5.24 -1.65
C LEU A 281 -21.06 -4.69 -0.79
N GLY A 282 -21.96 -5.56 -0.36
CA GLY A 282 -23.04 -5.19 0.57
C GLY A 282 -22.46 -4.68 1.89
N ILE A 283 -23.25 -3.87 2.63
CA ILE A 283 -22.86 -3.42 3.99
C ILE A 283 -22.47 -4.62 4.86
N GLU A 284 -23.22 -5.74 4.73
CA GLU A 284 -22.93 -6.99 5.44
C GLU A 284 -21.53 -7.53 5.10
N GLN A 285 -21.16 -7.56 3.84
CA GLN A 285 -19.83 -8.04 3.41
C GLN A 285 -18.70 -7.10 3.86
N ILE A 286 -18.93 -5.80 3.84
CA ILE A 286 -17.98 -4.82 4.38
C ILE A 286 -17.89 -4.96 5.89
N ARG A 287 -19.00 -5.21 6.58
CA ARG A 287 -19.05 -5.47 8.02
C ARG A 287 -18.32 -6.76 8.36
N GLU A 288 -18.55 -7.87 7.63
CA GLU A 288 -17.84 -9.15 7.82
C GLU A 288 -16.32 -8.97 7.65
N ILE A 289 -15.87 -8.27 6.60
CA ILE A 289 -14.45 -7.97 6.37
C ILE A 289 -13.87 -7.13 7.52
N LEU A 290 -14.62 -6.17 8.04
CA LEU A 290 -14.21 -5.32 9.16
C LEU A 290 -14.22 -6.11 10.50
N GLU A 291 -15.19 -7.00 10.72
CA GLU A 291 -15.25 -7.88 11.88
C GLU A 291 -14.14 -8.94 11.86
N GLU A 292 -13.86 -9.57 10.71
CA GLU A 292 -12.72 -10.49 10.53
C GLU A 292 -11.38 -9.79 10.77
N SER A 293 -11.27 -8.52 10.40
CA SER A 293 -10.07 -7.70 10.68
C SER A 293 -9.98 -7.21 12.12
N LYS A 294 -10.96 -7.53 13.00
CA LYS A 294 -11.10 -7.01 14.37
C LYS A 294 -11.17 -5.48 14.47
N PHE A 295 -11.70 -4.84 13.45
CA PHE A 295 -12.03 -3.42 13.49
C PHE A 295 -13.40 -3.25 14.15
N PHE A 296 -13.44 -2.60 15.30
CA PHE A 296 -14.70 -2.17 15.93
C PHE A 296 -15.19 -0.91 15.21
N VAL A 297 -16.30 -1.02 14.49
CA VAL A 297 -16.96 0.11 13.84
C VAL A 297 -17.94 0.73 14.82
N THR A 298 -17.79 2.02 15.10
CA THR A 298 -18.71 2.75 16.00
C THR A 298 -20.01 3.13 15.28
N ASN A 299 -21.10 3.40 16.03
CA ASN A 299 -22.38 3.84 15.48
C ASN A 299 -22.29 5.11 14.60
N GLY A 300 -21.29 5.98 14.85
CA GLY A 300 -21.04 7.17 14.03
C GLY A 300 -20.40 6.82 12.68
N GLU A 301 -19.45 5.90 12.68
CA GLU A 301 -18.80 5.41 11.45
C GLU A 301 -19.75 4.55 10.62
N MET A 302 -20.68 3.86 11.23
CA MET A 302 -21.77 3.16 10.54
C MET A 302 -22.67 4.11 9.76
N LYS A 303 -23.04 5.26 10.32
CA LYS A 303 -23.79 6.29 9.59
C LYS A 303 -23.01 6.85 8.41
N THR A 304 -21.72 7.09 8.58
CA THR A 304 -20.83 7.58 7.52
C THR A 304 -20.66 6.51 6.42
N LEU A 305 -20.53 5.23 6.79
CA LEU A 305 -20.49 4.12 5.86
C LEU A 305 -21.80 3.98 5.07
N GLU A 306 -22.94 4.13 5.74
CA GLU A 306 -24.26 4.13 5.09
C GLU A 306 -24.43 5.32 4.12
N GLU A 307 -23.95 6.50 4.47
CA GLU A 307 -23.97 7.68 3.61
C GLU A 307 -23.05 7.51 2.40
N ILE A 308 -21.85 7.00 2.61
CA ILE A 308 -20.89 6.68 1.53
C ILE A 308 -21.49 5.61 0.62
N GLN A 309 -22.12 4.58 1.17
CA GLN A 309 -22.76 3.53 0.37
C GLN A 309 -23.96 4.08 -0.42
N LYS A 310 -24.82 4.90 0.18
CA LYS A 310 -25.91 5.58 -0.54
C LYS A 310 -25.38 6.44 -1.67
N TYR A 311 -24.28 7.14 -1.45
CA TYR A 311 -23.62 7.94 -2.49
C TYR A 311 -23.04 7.05 -3.60
N HIS A 312 -22.37 5.95 -3.26
CA HIS A 312 -21.87 4.97 -4.23
C HIS A 312 -22.99 4.29 -5.02
N ILE A 313 -24.10 3.91 -4.36
CA ILE A 313 -25.28 3.36 -5.04
C ILE A 313 -25.84 4.37 -6.03
N LYS A 314 -25.94 5.65 -5.65
CA LYS A 314 -26.41 6.71 -6.55
C LYS A 314 -25.45 6.93 -7.72
N LEU A 315 -24.13 7.01 -7.46
CA LEU A 315 -23.12 7.13 -8.51
C LEU A 315 -23.16 5.96 -9.49
N ASN A 316 -23.29 4.72 -9.00
CA ASN A 316 -23.37 3.54 -9.84
C ASN A 316 -24.69 3.50 -10.63
N LYS A 317 -25.79 3.93 -10.02
CA LYS A 317 -27.07 4.07 -10.72
C LYS A 317 -26.95 5.08 -11.87
N ASP A 318 -26.44 6.27 -11.59
CA ASP A 318 -26.23 7.33 -12.59
C ASP A 318 -25.24 6.88 -13.69
N ARG A 319 -24.18 6.15 -13.32
CA ARG A 319 -23.23 5.54 -14.26
C ARG A 319 -23.92 4.48 -15.13
N ASN A 320 -24.67 3.57 -14.52
CA ASN A 320 -25.36 2.50 -15.24
C ASN A 320 -26.46 3.05 -16.16
N GLU A 321 -27.14 4.11 -15.79
CA GLU A 321 -28.08 4.81 -16.66
C GLU A 321 -27.37 5.42 -17.88
N ARG A 322 -26.20 6.06 -17.69
CA ARG A 322 -25.39 6.57 -18.82
C ARG A 322 -24.87 5.44 -19.71
N VAL A 323 -24.39 4.34 -19.14
CA VAL A 323 -23.91 3.20 -19.92
C VAL A 323 -25.06 2.54 -20.68
N LYS A 324 -26.25 2.43 -20.10
CA LYS A 324 -27.46 1.96 -20.81
C LYS A 324 -27.82 2.86 -21.98
N SER A 325 -27.80 4.18 -21.79
CA SER A 325 -28.04 5.14 -22.87
C SER A 325 -27.01 5.02 -24.00
N LEU A 326 -25.72 4.77 -23.68
CA LEU A 326 -24.68 4.50 -24.67
C LEU A 326 -24.97 3.20 -25.45
N ILE A 327 -25.36 2.12 -24.74
CA ILE A 327 -25.73 0.85 -25.37
C ILE A 327 -26.90 1.05 -26.33
N GLU A 328 -27.95 1.77 -25.93
CA GLU A 328 -29.10 2.07 -26.79
C GLU A 328 -28.70 2.90 -28.01
N SER A 329 -27.84 3.91 -27.83
CA SER A 329 -27.30 4.71 -28.94
C SER A 329 -26.52 3.83 -29.93
N ASP A 330 -25.65 2.97 -29.43
CA ASP A 330 -24.83 2.10 -30.27
C ASP A 330 -25.68 1.00 -30.96
N GLN A 331 -26.71 0.49 -30.28
CA GLN A 331 -27.69 -0.42 -30.88
C GLN A 331 -28.45 0.23 -32.04
N ASN A 332 -28.84 1.49 -31.91
CA ASN A 332 -29.50 2.23 -32.99
C ASN A 332 -28.55 2.44 -34.19
N LYS A 333 -27.26 2.75 -33.94
CA LYS A 333 -26.26 2.82 -34.99
C LYS A 333 -26.07 1.46 -35.70
N VAL A 334 -26.02 0.35 -34.95
CA VAL A 334 -25.96 -0.99 -35.56
C VAL A 334 -27.15 -1.23 -36.48
N LYS A 335 -28.40 -0.88 -36.08
CA LYS A 335 -29.59 -1.00 -36.93
C LYS A 335 -29.50 -0.15 -38.19
N GLU A 336 -29.02 1.10 -38.07
CA GLU A 336 -28.82 1.98 -39.25
C GLU A 336 -27.81 1.40 -40.23
N ILE A 337 -26.71 0.83 -39.72
CA ILE A 337 -25.68 0.18 -40.54
C ILE A 337 -26.23 -1.09 -41.19
N GLU A 338 -27.01 -1.90 -40.47
CA GLU A 338 -27.71 -3.07 -41.00
C GLU A 338 -28.62 -2.70 -42.16
N SER A 339 -29.43 -1.66 -42.00
CA SER A 339 -30.28 -1.17 -43.09
C SER A 339 -29.48 -0.74 -44.33
N LYS A 340 -28.31 -0.06 -44.13
CA LYS A 340 -27.44 0.32 -45.24
C LYS A 340 -26.80 -0.93 -45.92
N ILE A 341 -26.43 -1.92 -45.15
CA ILE A 341 -25.90 -3.18 -45.65
C ILE A 341 -26.96 -3.89 -46.53
N ASP A 342 -28.25 -3.91 -46.07
CA ASP A 342 -29.34 -4.51 -46.80
C ASP A 342 -29.62 -3.76 -48.12
N ASP A 343 -29.60 -2.42 -48.11
CA ASP A 343 -29.81 -1.62 -49.32
C ASP A 343 -28.68 -1.82 -50.34
N ILE A 344 -27.45 -1.91 -49.89
CA ILE A 344 -26.27 -2.16 -50.74
C ILE A 344 -26.29 -3.59 -51.30
N ASN A 345 -26.71 -4.56 -50.46
CA ASN A 345 -26.89 -5.95 -50.92
C ASN A 345 -27.99 -6.03 -51.99
N LEU A 346 -29.12 -5.31 -51.83
CA LEU A 346 -30.15 -5.27 -52.87
C LEU A 346 -29.65 -4.65 -54.18
N LYS A 347 -28.83 -3.59 -54.13
CA LYS A 347 -28.19 -3.01 -55.32
C LYS A 347 -27.27 -4.04 -55.96
N LYS A 348 -26.47 -4.73 -55.20
CA LYS A 348 -25.56 -5.79 -55.68
C LYS A 348 -26.35 -6.94 -56.31
N ILE A 349 -27.45 -7.39 -55.71
CA ILE A 349 -28.33 -8.43 -56.23
C ILE A 349 -28.90 -8.01 -57.59
N ASN A 350 -29.34 -6.75 -57.76
CA ASN A 350 -29.90 -6.28 -58.99
C ASN A 350 -28.88 -6.26 -60.14
N ILE A 351 -27.64 -5.83 -59.86
CA ILE A 351 -26.51 -5.87 -60.82
C ILE A 351 -26.20 -7.32 -61.21
N LEU A 352 -26.19 -8.24 -60.25
CA LEU A 352 -25.83 -9.63 -60.49
C LEU A 352 -26.95 -10.47 -61.10
N LYS A 353 -28.26 -10.14 -60.89
CA LYS A 353 -29.40 -10.78 -61.55
C LYS A 353 -29.35 -10.63 -63.09
N GLU A 354 -28.75 -9.55 -63.59
CA GLU A 354 -28.56 -9.39 -65.05
C GLU A 354 -27.56 -10.40 -65.62
N PHE A 355 -26.74 -11.05 -64.76
CA PHE A 355 -25.72 -12.02 -65.15
C PHE A 355 -26.06 -13.47 -64.81
N ASP A 356 -27.14 -13.75 -64.06
CA ASP A 356 -27.44 -15.08 -63.54
C ASP A 356 -28.17 -15.97 -64.56
N LYS A 357 -27.40 -16.50 -65.48
CA LYS A 357 -27.87 -17.58 -66.35
C LYS A 357 -27.58 -18.99 -65.84
N LYS A 358 -26.88 -19.17 -64.67
CA LYS A 358 -26.38 -20.50 -64.21
C LYS A 358 -26.42 -20.76 -62.69
N GLY A 359 -27.10 -19.96 -61.86
CA GLY A 359 -27.26 -20.24 -60.41
C GLY A 359 -25.97 -20.10 -59.53
N TYR A 360 -24.91 -19.41 -60.00
CA TYR A 360 -23.65 -19.26 -59.26
C TYR A 360 -23.65 -18.09 -58.27
N LEU A 361 -24.70 -17.31 -58.22
CA LEU A 361 -24.81 -16.10 -57.37
C LEU A 361 -24.84 -16.42 -55.89
N ASP A 362 -25.57 -17.45 -55.50
CA ASP A 362 -25.68 -17.84 -54.08
C ASP A 362 -24.33 -18.33 -53.54
N ASP A 363 -23.56 -19.04 -54.34
CA ASP A 363 -22.19 -19.51 -54.01
C ASP A 363 -21.21 -18.34 -53.89
N TYR A 364 -21.32 -17.33 -54.74
CA TYR A 364 -20.50 -16.12 -54.67
C TYR A 364 -20.79 -15.31 -53.39
N TYR A 365 -22.07 -15.13 -53.04
CA TYR A 365 -22.48 -14.42 -51.82
C TYR A 365 -22.01 -15.15 -50.57
N SER A 366 -22.27 -16.44 -50.48
CA SER A 366 -21.88 -17.23 -49.31
C SER A 366 -20.36 -17.24 -49.11
N THR A 367 -19.59 -17.34 -50.21
CA THR A 367 -18.13 -17.28 -50.14
C THR A 367 -17.61 -15.91 -49.69
N ASN A 368 -18.22 -14.80 -50.15
CA ASN A 368 -17.85 -13.46 -49.77
C ASN A 368 -18.19 -13.16 -48.30
N GLU A 369 -19.31 -13.67 -47.81
CA GLU A 369 -19.70 -13.58 -46.40
C GLU A 369 -18.72 -14.36 -45.51
N ILE A 370 -18.34 -15.58 -45.92
CA ILE A 370 -17.34 -16.38 -45.23
C ILE A 370 -16.01 -15.62 -45.12
N ILE A 371 -15.49 -15.05 -46.23
CA ILE A 371 -14.25 -14.25 -46.23
C ILE A 371 -14.34 -13.07 -45.26
N THR A 372 -15.47 -12.39 -45.22
CA THR A 372 -15.68 -11.24 -44.36
C THR A 372 -15.63 -11.66 -42.90
N ASN A 373 -16.32 -12.72 -42.53
CA ASN A 373 -16.34 -13.24 -41.15
C ASN A 373 -14.95 -13.73 -40.73
N LEU A 374 -14.22 -14.44 -41.61
CA LEU A 374 -12.85 -14.87 -41.34
C LEU A 374 -11.88 -13.68 -41.17
N LYS A 375 -12.05 -12.60 -41.95
CA LYS A 375 -11.26 -11.37 -41.79
C LYS A 375 -11.54 -10.66 -40.48
N ILE A 376 -12.77 -10.65 -40.01
CA ILE A 376 -13.15 -10.10 -38.71
C ILE A 376 -12.52 -10.92 -37.58
N GLU A 377 -12.70 -12.24 -37.61
CA GLU A 377 -12.12 -13.14 -36.61
C GLU A 377 -10.58 -13.00 -36.55
N LYS A 378 -9.92 -12.94 -37.73
CA LYS A 378 -8.48 -12.70 -37.83
C LYS A 378 -8.08 -11.38 -37.16
N SER A 379 -8.80 -10.27 -37.45
CA SER A 379 -8.52 -8.95 -36.86
C SER A 379 -8.60 -8.96 -35.36
N ASP A 380 -9.53 -9.72 -34.80
CA ASP A 380 -9.66 -9.85 -33.32
C ASP A 380 -8.54 -10.63 -32.68
N LEU A 381 -8.15 -11.73 -33.31
CA LEU A 381 -7.00 -12.51 -32.85
C LEU A 381 -5.69 -11.71 -32.95
N GLU A 382 -5.54 -10.86 -34.00
CA GLU A 382 -4.40 -9.96 -34.16
C GLU A 382 -4.36 -8.94 -33.02
N LYS A 383 -5.49 -8.29 -32.67
CA LYS A 383 -5.57 -7.38 -31.52
C LYS A 383 -5.20 -8.07 -30.21
N GLN A 384 -5.69 -9.30 -30.00
CA GLN A 384 -5.31 -10.09 -28.82
C GLN A 384 -3.81 -10.38 -28.81
N LEU A 385 -3.25 -10.77 -29.95
CA LEU A 385 -1.82 -11.05 -30.09
C LEU A 385 -0.97 -9.82 -29.77
N ASP A 386 -1.36 -8.63 -30.24
CA ASP A 386 -0.67 -7.37 -29.98
C ASP A 386 -0.62 -7.04 -28.48
N VAL A 387 -1.72 -7.29 -27.74
CA VAL A 387 -1.74 -7.15 -26.27
C VAL A 387 -0.72 -8.09 -25.61
N TYR A 388 -0.65 -9.35 -26.03
CA TYR A 388 0.32 -10.29 -25.48
C TYR A 388 1.78 -9.95 -25.86
N ILE A 389 2.01 -9.40 -27.05
CA ILE A 389 3.33 -8.92 -27.47
C ILE A 389 3.77 -7.74 -26.60
N ALA A 390 2.90 -6.75 -26.42
CA ALA A 390 3.17 -5.59 -25.58
C ALA A 390 3.45 -6.01 -24.11
N LEU A 391 2.65 -6.92 -23.57
CA LEU A 391 2.86 -7.47 -22.24
C LEU A 391 4.21 -8.18 -22.10
N ASN A 392 4.62 -8.92 -23.12
CA ASN A 392 5.90 -9.62 -23.13
C ASN A 392 7.09 -8.64 -23.21
N GLN A 393 6.94 -7.56 -23.98
CA GLN A 393 7.94 -6.48 -24.05
C GLN A 393 8.10 -5.78 -22.69
N ILE A 394 6.98 -5.43 -22.03
CA ILE A 394 6.99 -4.85 -20.69
C ILE A 394 7.69 -5.78 -19.70
N ASP A 395 7.33 -7.05 -19.67
CA ASP A 395 7.96 -8.04 -18.80
C ASP A 395 9.47 -8.17 -19.04
N THR A 396 9.89 -8.15 -20.30
CA THR A 396 11.31 -8.25 -20.66
C THR A 396 12.06 -6.99 -20.20
N SER A 397 11.51 -5.82 -20.49
CA SER A 397 12.05 -4.53 -20.03
C SER A 397 12.13 -4.45 -18.51
N CYS A 398 11.06 -4.86 -17.80
CA CYS A 398 11.06 -4.93 -16.34
C CYS A 398 12.14 -5.88 -15.80
N LYS A 399 12.32 -7.06 -16.40
CA LYS A 399 13.36 -8.01 -16.00
C LYS A 399 14.78 -7.45 -16.20
N GLU A 400 15.03 -6.76 -17.30
CA GLU A 400 16.34 -6.14 -17.56
C GLU A 400 16.62 -4.99 -16.61
N LYS A 401 15.65 -4.10 -16.39
CA LYS A 401 15.74 -3.02 -15.43
C LYS A 401 15.92 -3.56 -14.00
N VAL A 402 15.14 -4.56 -13.59
CA VAL A 402 15.29 -5.22 -12.28
C VAL A 402 16.68 -5.83 -12.12
N LYS A 403 17.23 -6.50 -13.15
CA LYS A 403 18.60 -7.00 -13.09
C LYS A 403 19.62 -5.89 -12.88
N SER A 404 19.45 -4.75 -13.55
CA SER A 404 20.35 -3.60 -13.37
C SER A 404 20.25 -3.00 -11.97
N ILE A 405 19.02 -2.89 -11.44
CA ILE A 405 18.75 -2.40 -10.07
C ILE A 405 19.37 -3.36 -9.06
N ILE A 406 19.18 -4.66 -9.23
CA ILE A 406 19.76 -5.67 -8.34
C ILE A 406 21.30 -5.62 -8.35
N LYS A 407 21.92 -5.44 -9.52
CA LYS A 407 23.37 -5.22 -9.58
C LYS A 407 23.82 -3.96 -8.82
N LYS A 408 23.03 -2.89 -8.83
CA LYS A 408 23.30 -1.71 -8.00
C LYS A 408 23.16 -2.05 -6.52
N LEU A 409 22.11 -2.79 -6.14
CA LEU A 409 21.87 -3.24 -4.78
C LEU A 409 23.00 -4.17 -4.30
N GLU A 410 23.41 -5.16 -5.11
CA GLU A 410 24.52 -6.08 -4.80
C GLU A 410 25.85 -5.36 -4.60
N LYS A 411 26.13 -4.31 -5.38
CA LYS A 411 27.31 -3.46 -5.14
C LYS A 411 27.23 -2.72 -3.81
N ASN A 412 26.02 -2.40 -3.35
CA ASN A 412 25.77 -1.79 -2.05
C ASN A 412 25.70 -2.82 -0.91
N ASP A 413 25.65 -4.14 -1.21
CA ASP A 413 25.71 -5.22 -0.21
C ASP A 413 27.07 -5.28 0.52
N ASN A 414 28.12 -4.72 -0.08
CA ASN A 414 29.34 -4.35 0.65
C ASN A 414 29.13 -3.12 1.55
N CYS A 415 27.89 -2.73 1.81
CA CYS A 415 27.54 -1.55 2.56
C CYS A 415 28.06 -1.69 3.99
N ASN A 416 29.10 -0.95 4.30
CA ASN A 416 29.66 -0.91 5.65
C ASN A 416 28.60 -0.61 6.70
N ASN A 417 27.55 0.14 6.31
CA ASN A 417 26.47 0.52 7.19
C ASN A 417 25.65 -0.69 7.70
N PHE A 418 25.29 -1.63 6.82
CA PHE A 418 24.61 -2.86 7.27
C PHE A 418 25.51 -3.69 8.19
N LYS A 419 26.81 -3.81 7.85
CA LYS A 419 27.79 -4.54 8.69
C LYS A 419 27.93 -3.90 10.06
N ILE A 420 27.97 -2.56 10.13
CA ILE A 420 28.05 -1.81 11.40
C ILE A 420 26.81 -2.11 12.25
N ILE A 421 25.61 -2.01 11.67
CA ILE A 421 24.35 -2.29 12.37
C ILE A 421 24.25 -3.74 12.83
N ASN A 422 24.63 -4.69 11.97
CA ASN A 422 24.65 -6.11 12.31
C ASN A 422 25.66 -6.42 13.43
N ASN A 423 26.82 -5.78 13.42
CA ASN A 423 27.81 -5.96 14.48
C ASN A 423 27.32 -5.37 15.81
N LYS A 424 26.72 -4.18 15.82
CA LYS A 424 26.07 -3.62 17.01
C LYS A 424 24.96 -4.55 17.53
N PHE A 425 24.12 -5.06 16.63
CA PHE A 425 23.06 -6.01 17.00
C PHE A 425 23.63 -7.26 17.69
N LYS A 426 24.66 -7.88 17.10
CA LYS A 426 25.36 -9.03 17.70
C LYS A 426 25.93 -8.70 19.07
N GLU A 427 26.62 -7.56 19.18
CA GLU A 427 27.22 -7.12 20.44
C GLU A 427 26.18 -6.93 21.53
N TYR A 428 25.08 -6.23 21.23
CA TYR A 428 24.04 -5.95 22.22
C TYR A 428 23.27 -7.20 22.63
N ILE A 429 22.99 -8.12 21.71
CA ILE A 429 22.40 -9.43 22.03
C ILE A 429 23.33 -10.23 22.96
N ARG A 430 24.66 -10.27 22.70
CA ARG A 430 25.62 -10.95 23.58
C ARG A 430 25.67 -10.33 24.97
N LYS A 431 25.70 -9.00 25.08
CA LYS A 431 25.70 -8.31 26.38
C LYS A 431 24.47 -8.59 27.22
N ILE A 432 23.29 -8.77 26.59
CA ILE A 432 22.04 -8.95 27.31
C ILE A 432 21.71 -10.41 27.53
N PHE A 433 21.81 -11.25 26.50
CA PHE A 433 21.33 -12.63 26.50
C PHE A 433 22.43 -13.68 26.58
N ASP A 434 23.69 -13.27 26.40
CA ASP A 434 24.86 -14.18 26.28
C ASP A 434 24.70 -15.20 25.12
N GLU A 435 24.12 -14.76 24.01
CA GLU A 435 23.82 -15.60 22.85
C GLU A 435 24.24 -14.91 21.54
N ASP A 436 24.36 -15.72 20.48
CA ASP A 436 24.67 -15.24 19.15
C ASP A 436 23.39 -15.03 18.33
N ALA A 437 23.29 -13.87 17.72
CA ALA A 437 22.24 -13.55 16.77
C ALA A 437 22.82 -12.72 15.61
N LYS A 438 22.16 -12.73 14.46
CA LYS A 438 22.58 -11.90 13.33
C LYS A 438 21.41 -11.42 12.50
N LEU A 439 21.55 -10.24 11.93
CA LEU A 439 20.70 -9.73 10.87
C LEU A 439 21.19 -10.27 9.53
N ILE A 440 20.25 -10.52 8.63
CA ILE A 440 20.51 -11.01 7.28
C ILE A 440 19.88 -10.04 6.29
N MET A 441 20.66 -9.67 5.27
CA MET A 441 20.17 -8.91 4.14
C MET A 441 20.63 -9.61 2.87
N GLU A 442 19.66 -10.00 2.05
CA GLU A 442 19.87 -10.69 0.78
C GLU A 442 19.17 -9.92 -0.33
N CYS A 443 19.71 -10.02 -1.55
CA CYS A 443 19.06 -9.45 -2.71
C CYS A 443 18.24 -10.54 -3.42
N LYS A 444 16.91 -10.41 -3.46
CA LYS A 444 16.03 -11.35 -4.16
C LYS A 444 15.73 -10.91 -5.59
N ASN A 445 16.02 -11.82 -6.53
CA ASN A 445 15.76 -11.65 -7.96
C ASN A 445 14.61 -12.52 -8.47
N THR A 446 14.11 -13.43 -7.66
CA THR A 446 13.09 -14.41 -8.02
C THR A 446 11.78 -14.15 -7.29
N GLY A 447 10.68 -14.70 -7.79
CA GLY A 447 9.35 -14.54 -7.19
C GLY A 447 8.54 -13.41 -7.82
N ASN A 448 7.45 -13.03 -7.14
CA ASN A 448 6.60 -11.92 -7.55
C ASN A 448 7.38 -10.60 -7.59
N TYR A 449 7.08 -9.72 -8.54
CA TYR A 449 7.75 -8.42 -8.67
C TYR A 449 7.74 -7.60 -7.38
N ALA A 450 6.63 -7.62 -6.63
CA ALA A 450 6.50 -6.93 -5.34
C ALA A 450 7.42 -7.48 -4.23
N THR A 451 8.01 -8.66 -4.39
CA THR A 451 8.93 -9.28 -3.40
C THR A 451 10.39 -9.20 -3.78
N ARG A 452 10.70 -8.60 -4.93
CA ARG A 452 12.09 -8.41 -5.38
C ARG A 452 12.75 -7.23 -4.68
N GLY A 453 14.07 -7.22 -4.68
CA GLY A 453 14.87 -6.21 -3.98
C GLY A 453 15.49 -6.77 -2.70
N TYR A 454 15.66 -5.95 -1.68
CA TYR A 454 16.22 -6.40 -0.40
C TYR A 454 15.22 -7.28 0.36
N ASN A 455 15.69 -8.44 0.75
CA ASN A 455 15.03 -9.32 1.70
C ASN A 455 15.75 -9.24 3.03
N TYR A 456 15.07 -8.71 4.03
CA TYR A 456 15.57 -8.64 5.40
C TYR A 456 15.08 -9.84 6.19
N ASP A 457 16.00 -10.55 6.83
CA ASP A 457 15.74 -11.66 7.73
C ASP A 457 16.71 -11.62 8.92
N TRP A 458 16.56 -12.50 9.86
CA TRP A 458 17.41 -12.62 11.02
C TRP A 458 17.52 -14.05 11.52
N GLU A 459 18.64 -14.38 12.10
CA GLU A 459 18.84 -15.61 12.84
C GLU A 459 19.01 -15.27 14.31
N ILE A 460 18.11 -15.82 15.12
CA ILE A 460 18.13 -15.74 16.57
C ILE A 460 17.92 -17.13 17.16
N PRO A 461 18.66 -17.51 18.21
CA PRO A 461 18.33 -18.70 18.97
C PRO A 461 16.95 -18.52 19.61
N ARG A 462 16.30 -19.62 20.02
CA ARG A 462 15.02 -19.59 20.75
C ARG A 462 13.90 -18.74 20.11
N LYS A 463 13.82 -18.69 18.79
CA LYS A 463 12.83 -17.90 18.04
C LYS A 463 11.37 -18.15 18.47
N LEU A 464 11.07 -19.31 19.05
CA LEU A 464 9.75 -19.69 19.54
C LEU A 464 9.45 -19.16 20.96
N SER A 465 10.44 -18.63 21.68
CA SER A 465 10.23 -18.02 22.99
C SER A 465 9.75 -16.58 22.82
N SER A 466 8.50 -16.32 23.19
CA SER A 466 7.87 -14.99 23.07
C SER A 466 8.65 -13.88 23.78
N GLY A 467 9.10 -14.11 25.01
CA GLY A 467 9.86 -13.09 25.75
C GLY A 467 11.23 -12.81 25.13
N TYR A 468 11.93 -13.87 24.71
CA TYR A 468 13.21 -13.73 24.04
C TYR A 468 13.07 -12.98 22.69
N LEU A 469 12.05 -13.32 21.91
CA LEU A 469 11.73 -12.65 20.64
C LEU A 469 11.49 -11.16 20.84
N LYS A 470 10.65 -10.78 21.82
CA LYS A 470 10.37 -9.37 22.15
C LYS A 470 11.64 -8.63 22.58
N GLY A 471 12.47 -9.28 23.41
CA GLY A 471 13.76 -8.73 23.82
C GLY A 471 14.71 -8.45 22.65
N CYS A 472 14.82 -9.40 21.70
CA CYS A 472 15.63 -9.21 20.49
C CYS A 472 15.10 -8.08 19.61
N ILE A 473 13.77 -7.88 19.53
CA ILE A 473 13.16 -6.78 18.80
C ILE A 473 13.49 -5.46 19.50
N ALA A 474 13.42 -5.39 20.83
CA ALA A 474 13.81 -4.20 21.59
C ALA A 474 15.29 -3.84 21.36
N VAL A 475 16.16 -4.84 21.31
CA VAL A 475 17.58 -4.64 20.99
C VAL A 475 17.76 -4.07 19.59
N TYR A 476 17.01 -4.57 18.60
CA TYR A 476 17.08 -4.00 17.24
C TYR A 476 16.60 -2.55 17.19
N ASP A 477 15.52 -2.22 17.88
CA ASP A 477 15.02 -0.85 17.98
C ASP A 477 16.06 0.08 18.62
N LEU A 478 16.75 -0.40 19.66
CA LEU A 478 17.86 0.30 20.30
C LEU A 478 19.05 0.49 19.35
N VAL A 479 19.42 -0.53 18.57
CA VAL A 479 20.48 -0.43 17.55
C VAL A 479 20.13 0.59 16.49
N LEU A 480 18.88 0.64 16.04
CA LEU A 480 18.43 1.66 15.08
C LEU A 480 18.50 3.08 15.70
N ALA A 481 18.05 3.25 16.94
CA ALA A 481 18.12 4.54 17.62
C ALA A 481 19.57 5.01 17.79
N ASP A 482 20.45 4.15 18.30
CA ASP A 482 21.88 4.45 18.46
C ASP A 482 22.57 4.77 17.13
N SER A 483 22.28 3.99 16.07
CA SER A 483 22.92 4.19 14.76
C SER A 483 22.43 5.44 14.02
N ASN A 484 21.29 5.98 14.40
CA ASN A 484 20.71 7.17 13.79
C ASN A 484 20.79 8.43 14.66
N SER A 485 21.30 8.34 15.89
CA SER A 485 21.36 9.45 16.83
C SER A 485 22.19 10.65 16.34
N ASP A 486 23.19 10.40 15.50
CA ASP A 486 24.02 11.45 14.89
C ASP A 486 23.42 12.01 13.59
N ARG A 487 22.40 11.32 13.04
CA ARG A 487 21.73 11.71 11.78
C ARG A 487 20.45 12.48 12.02
N PHE A 488 19.73 12.14 13.08
CA PHE A 488 18.38 12.62 13.31
C PHE A 488 18.14 12.90 14.80
N PRO A 489 17.31 13.92 15.15
CA PRO A 489 16.87 14.19 16.52
C PRO A 489 15.86 13.11 16.98
N ILE A 490 16.35 11.90 17.27
CA ILE A 490 15.52 10.73 17.48
C ILE A 490 15.19 10.50 18.96
N PHE A 491 14.07 9.86 19.21
CA PHE A 491 13.69 9.28 20.49
C PHE A 491 13.28 7.82 20.30
N LEU A 492 13.36 7.03 21.36
CA LEU A 492 12.88 5.64 21.38
C LEU A 492 11.92 5.46 22.55
N ILE A 493 10.74 4.92 22.28
CA ILE A 493 9.74 4.61 23.29
C ILE A 493 9.42 3.13 23.27
N HIS A 494 9.55 2.47 24.43
CA HIS A 494 9.10 1.10 24.60
C HIS A 494 7.91 1.03 25.57
N ASP A 495 6.84 0.37 25.13
CA ASP A 495 5.69 0.01 25.96
C ASP A 495 6.05 -1.21 26.84
N SER A 496 5.41 -1.34 27.99
CA SER A 496 5.57 -2.49 28.91
C SER A 496 5.36 -3.85 28.25
N VAL A 497 4.63 -3.91 27.14
CA VAL A 497 4.40 -5.14 26.34
C VAL A 497 5.71 -5.77 25.85
N VAL A 498 6.76 -4.97 25.59
CA VAL A 498 8.07 -5.49 25.15
C VAL A 498 8.74 -6.35 26.23
N PHE A 499 8.47 -6.05 27.49
CA PHE A 499 9.06 -6.73 28.65
C PHE A 499 8.17 -7.84 29.22
N GLU A 500 6.95 -8.02 28.68
CA GLU A 500 6.08 -9.13 29.05
C GLU A 500 6.71 -10.48 28.67
N SER A 501 6.70 -11.42 29.61
CA SER A 501 7.27 -12.75 29.46
C SER A 501 8.80 -12.78 29.24
N THR A 502 9.48 -11.63 29.37
CA THR A 502 10.95 -11.56 29.35
C THR A 502 11.47 -11.74 30.78
N ASP A 503 12.57 -12.48 30.93
CA ASP A 503 13.23 -12.63 32.23
C ASP A 503 13.66 -11.25 32.74
N LYS A 504 13.35 -10.97 33.99
CA LYS A 504 13.60 -9.67 34.62
C LYS A 504 15.09 -9.28 34.67
N GLN A 505 15.97 -10.27 34.72
CA GLN A 505 17.43 -10.03 34.63
C GLN A 505 17.83 -9.50 33.24
N TYR A 506 17.22 -10.05 32.17
CA TYR A 506 17.44 -9.53 30.82
C TYR A 506 16.87 -8.14 30.64
N VAL A 507 15.71 -7.84 31.26
CA VAL A 507 15.16 -6.48 31.29
C VAL A 507 16.14 -5.51 31.96
N ALA A 508 16.69 -5.87 33.12
CA ALA A 508 17.67 -5.03 33.81
C ALA A 508 18.95 -4.82 32.99
N LYS A 509 19.49 -5.88 32.40
CA LYS A 509 20.66 -5.79 31.49
C LYS A 509 20.39 -4.87 30.30
N PHE A 510 19.20 -5.01 29.68
CA PHE A 510 18.78 -4.12 28.58
C PHE A 510 18.70 -2.66 28.99
N LEU A 511 18.11 -2.35 30.14
CA LEU A 511 17.99 -0.99 30.65
C LEU A 511 19.36 -0.39 31.01
N ASN A 512 20.23 -1.17 31.64
CA ASN A 512 21.58 -0.75 31.97
C ASN A 512 22.40 -0.44 30.70
N LEU A 513 22.35 -1.34 29.70
CA LEU A 513 23.01 -1.14 28.41
C LEU A 513 22.43 0.08 27.67
N THR A 514 21.12 0.26 27.68
CA THR A 514 20.46 1.41 27.05
C THR A 514 20.95 2.73 27.65
N ASN A 515 21.07 2.80 28.97
CA ASN A 515 21.59 3.98 29.64
C ASN A 515 23.09 4.25 29.34
N GLU A 516 23.89 3.18 29.23
CA GLU A 516 25.29 3.27 28.80
C GLU A 516 25.40 3.85 27.39
N ILE A 517 24.60 3.35 26.44
CA ILE A 517 24.59 3.79 25.04
C ILE A 517 24.14 5.24 24.89
N ILE A 518 23.11 5.64 25.62
CA ILE A 518 22.62 7.02 25.60
C ILE A 518 23.75 7.99 26.06
N GLY A 519 24.53 7.61 27.07
CA GLY A 519 25.68 8.37 27.54
C GLY A 519 25.39 9.85 27.70
N ASN A 520 25.98 10.68 26.84
CA ASN A 520 25.81 12.14 26.85
C ASN A 520 24.54 12.60 26.12
N ASN A 521 23.40 11.94 26.34
CA ASN A 521 22.09 12.31 25.79
C ASN A 521 22.03 12.28 24.25
N ARG A 522 22.71 11.31 23.63
CA ARG A 522 22.71 11.13 22.17
C ARG A 522 21.31 11.00 21.56
N PHE A 523 20.40 10.39 22.30
CA PHE A 523 18.97 10.34 21.97
C PHE A 523 18.15 10.20 23.25
N GLN A 524 16.84 10.44 23.15
CA GLN A 524 15.92 10.26 24.26
C GLN A 524 15.35 8.84 24.29
N TYR A 525 15.37 8.21 25.45
CA TYR A 525 14.70 6.94 25.69
C TYR A 525 13.58 7.08 26.73
N ILE A 526 12.38 6.61 26.39
CA ILE A 526 11.22 6.62 27.27
C ILE A 526 10.78 5.17 27.48
N CYS A 527 10.91 4.70 28.72
CA CYS A 527 10.59 3.33 29.13
C CYS A 527 9.28 3.32 29.92
N CYS A 528 8.20 2.79 29.32
CA CYS A 528 6.95 2.57 30.04
C CYS A 528 6.97 1.16 30.62
N VAL A 529 7.00 1.00 31.93
CA VAL A 529 7.11 -0.31 32.60
C VAL A 529 6.09 -0.48 33.71
N ASN A 530 5.83 -1.73 34.08
CA ASN A 530 5.19 -2.09 35.34
C ASN A 530 6.27 -2.23 36.43
N ASP A 531 5.97 -1.82 37.65
CA ASP A 531 6.90 -1.92 38.78
C ASP A 531 7.38 -3.37 39.00
N ASP A 532 6.49 -4.35 38.78
CA ASP A 532 6.78 -5.78 38.90
C ASP A 532 7.71 -6.34 37.80
N GLN A 533 7.94 -5.62 36.70
CA GLN A 533 8.88 -6.00 35.65
C GLN A 533 10.33 -5.64 35.99
N ILE A 534 10.56 -4.85 37.01
CA ILE A 534 11.87 -4.31 37.37
C ILE A 534 12.43 -5.00 38.62
N VAL A 535 13.67 -5.46 38.52
CA VAL A 535 14.47 -5.95 39.66
C VAL A 535 15.47 -4.85 40.04
N LYS A 536 15.15 -4.09 41.07
CA LYS A 536 15.92 -2.89 41.47
C LYS A 536 17.39 -3.21 41.75
N ASN A 537 17.67 -4.35 42.36
CA ASN A 537 19.04 -4.78 42.71
C ASN A 537 19.91 -5.10 41.48
N GLU A 538 19.32 -5.34 40.34
CA GLU A 538 20.02 -5.62 39.06
C GLU A 538 20.28 -4.34 38.26
N LEU A 539 19.68 -3.21 38.65
CA LEU A 539 19.90 -1.93 37.99
C LEU A 539 21.21 -1.29 38.49
N ASN A 540 21.96 -0.71 37.55
CA ASN A 540 23.09 0.14 37.96
C ASN A 540 22.62 1.42 38.66
N LYS A 541 23.52 2.08 39.40
CA LYS A 541 23.19 3.27 40.20
C LYS A 541 22.52 4.38 39.39
N ALA A 542 22.93 4.59 38.15
CA ALA A 542 22.40 5.65 37.31
C ALA A 542 20.96 5.35 36.85
N VAL A 543 20.69 4.12 36.43
CA VAL A 543 19.35 3.67 36.03
C VAL A 543 18.40 3.60 37.22
N LEU A 544 18.91 3.11 38.36
CA LEU A 544 18.14 3.04 39.61
C LEU A 544 17.69 4.46 40.05
N LYS A 545 18.58 5.43 40.01
CA LYS A 545 18.23 6.84 40.33
C LYS A 545 17.13 7.37 39.40
N LYS A 546 17.24 7.12 38.07
CA LYS A 546 16.20 7.50 37.10
C LYS A 546 14.87 6.81 37.36
N TYR A 547 14.91 5.54 37.80
CA TYR A 547 13.73 4.79 38.19
C TYR A 547 13.05 5.32 39.46
N GLU A 548 13.84 5.74 40.46
CA GLU A 548 13.33 6.34 41.71
C GLU A 548 12.70 7.71 41.44
N GLU A 549 13.30 8.50 40.56
CA GLU A 549 12.81 9.84 40.15
C GLU A 549 11.67 9.76 39.10
N ALA A 550 11.24 8.54 38.70
CA ALA A 550 10.28 8.33 37.62
C ALA A 550 8.89 8.89 37.93
N GLN A 551 8.21 9.36 36.91
CA GLN A 551 6.78 9.65 37.03
C GLN A 551 6.00 8.34 37.18
N ARG A 552 5.02 8.34 38.06
CA ARG A 552 4.26 7.15 38.44
C ARG A 552 2.79 7.34 38.17
N ILE A 553 2.17 6.28 37.68
CA ILE A 553 0.72 6.17 37.45
C ILE A 553 0.21 4.88 38.09
N SER A 554 -1.02 4.89 38.59
CA SER A 554 -1.65 3.76 39.21
C SER A 554 -3.13 3.66 38.79
N GLN A 555 -3.86 2.66 39.26
CA GLN A 555 -5.31 2.63 39.07
C GLN A 555 -6.07 3.72 39.84
N GLU A 556 -5.46 4.27 40.87
CA GLU A 556 -6.04 5.36 41.66
C GLU A 556 -5.63 6.74 41.11
N ASP A 557 -4.49 6.81 40.39
CA ASP A 557 -3.94 7.99 39.74
C ASP A 557 -3.60 7.67 38.29
N THR A 558 -4.64 7.49 37.47
CA THR A 558 -4.49 7.12 36.04
C THR A 558 -4.05 8.31 35.20
N LEU A 559 -3.50 8.05 34.01
CA LEU A 559 -3.10 9.09 33.05
C LEU A 559 -4.24 10.07 32.72
N PHE A 560 -5.48 9.59 32.62
CA PHE A 560 -6.64 10.44 32.31
C PHE A 560 -7.34 10.99 33.57
N GLY A 561 -6.93 10.57 34.76
CA GLY A 561 -7.65 10.87 36.00
C GLY A 561 -9.04 10.24 36.09
N ILE A 562 -9.33 9.29 35.22
CA ILE A 562 -10.61 8.59 35.11
C ILE A 562 -10.31 7.08 35.02
N ASN A 563 -11.05 6.26 35.76
CA ASN A 563 -10.90 4.83 35.72
C ASN A 563 -11.88 4.23 34.69
N PHE A 564 -11.37 3.68 33.59
CA PHE A 564 -12.17 3.16 32.46
C PHE A 564 -12.81 1.78 32.75
N GLY A 565 -12.43 1.12 33.83
CA GLY A 565 -12.93 -0.21 34.19
C GLY A 565 -14.33 -0.27 34.78
N ASN A 566 -14.94 0.87 35.07
CA ASN A 566 -16.25 0.96 35.74
C ASN A 566 -17.36 1.61 34.88
N ARG A 567 -17.22 1.62 33.54
CA ARG A 567 -18.28 2.11 32.65
C ARG A 567 -18.57 1.15 31.52
#